data_d4f7a5cadaf648c90ec57664f74fdb56
#
_entry.id   d4f7a5cadaf648c90ec57664f74fdb56
#
_cell.length_a   1.000
_cell.length_b   1.000
_cell.length_c   1.000
_cell.angle_alpha   90.00
_cell.angle_beta   90.00
_cell.angle_gamma   90.00
#
_symmetry.space_group_name_H-M   'P 1'
#
loop_
_entity.id
_entity.type
_entity.pdbx_description
1 polymer ?
#
loop_
_entity_poly.entity_id
_entity_poly.type
_entity_poly.pdbx_seq_one_letter_code
_entity_poly.pdbx_strand_id
1 'polypeptide(L)'
;MHELAVTEQILNLALRHAEAAHARQVSDLHLQIGALSTIIDDSVQFYWDIISQGSLCQGATLHFDRVPATLHCHSCGQEYTLVHELTACPTCNGVQVQVVSGQEFQLTSIDIET
;
A
#
# COMPACT_ATOMS: atom_id res chain seq x y z
N MET A 1 -8.14 11.70 -3.15
CA MET A 1 -7.07 11.03 -3.88
C MET A 1 -7.61 9.89 -4.70
N HIS A 2 -6.88 9.46 -5.64
CA HIS A 2 -7.37 8.65 -6.75
C HIS A 2 -7.30 7.16 -6.48
N GLU A 3 -8.05 6.66 -5.50
CA GLU A 3 -8.04 5.24 -5.15
C GLU A 3 -8.44 4.34 -6.33
N LEU A 4 -9.35 4.80 -7.19
CA LEU A 4 -9.72 4.01 -8.36
C LEU A 4 -8.53 3.80 -9.29
N ALA A 5 -7.79 4.86 -9.62
CA ALA A 5 -6.63 4.77 -10.51
C ALA A 5 -5.54 3.87 -9.93
N VAL A 6 -5.29 3.99 -8.62
CA VAL A 6 -4.31 3.17 -7.93
C VAL A 6 -4.75 1.70 -7.92
N THR A 7 -6.03 1.46 -7.68
CA THR A 7 -6.59 0.10 -7.67
C THR A 7 -6.50 -0.54 -9.06
N GLU A 8 -6.76 0.24 -10.12
CA GLU A 8 -6.59 -0.25 -11.49
C GLU A 8 -5.15 -0.64 -11.80
N GLN A 9 -4.18 0.15 -11.33
CA GLN A 9 -2.76 -0.18 -11.51
C GLN A 9 -2.39 -1.48 -10.81
N ILE A 10 -2.89 -1.69 -9.60
CA ILE A 10 -2.66 -2.93 -8.85
C ILE A 10 -3.26 -4.12 -9.58
N LEU A 11 -4.48 -3.98 -10.09
CA LEU A 11 -5.13 -5.05 -10.85
C LEU A 11 -4.33 -5.41 -12.10
N ASN A 12 -3.92 -4.40 -12.88
CA ASN A 12 -3.15 -4.64 -14.10
C ASN A 12 -1.82 -5.31 -13.81
N LEU A 13 -1.15 -4.91 -12.73
CA LEU A 13 0.12 -5.49 -12.33
C LEU A 13 -0.06 -6.95 -11.91
N ALA A 14 -1.08 -7.23 -11.11
CA ALA A 14 -1.39 -8.59 -10.66
C ALA A 14 -1.73 -9.49 -11.85
N LEU A 15 -2.53 -9.00 -12.80
CA LEU A 15 -2.90 -9.77 -13.99
C LEU A 15 -1.68 -10.09 -14.85
N ARG A 16 -0.76 -9.14 -15.03
CA ARG A 16 0.46 -9.38 -15.82
C ARG A 16 1.31 -10.48 -15.18
N HIS A 17 1.49 -10.43 -13.87
CA HIS A 17 2.28 -11.44 -13.17
C HIS A 17 1.59 -12.81 -13.19
N ALA A 18 0.27 -12.82 -13.01
CA ALA A 18 -0.49 -14.08 -13.04
C ALA A 18 -0.43 -14.74 -14.43
N GLU A 19 -0.58 -13.95 -15.49
CA GLU A 19 -0.51 -14.46 -16.86
C GLU A 19 0.89 -15.00 -17.20
N ALA A 20 1.92 -14.29 -16.77
CA ALA A 20 3.30 -14.74 -16.96
C ALA A 20 3.59 -16.06 -16.25
N ALA A 21 2.94 -16.31 -15.14
CA ALA A 21 3.07 -17.54 -14.35
C ALA A 21 2.07 -18.63 -14.78
N HIS A 22 1.29 -18.39 -15.81
CA HIS A 22 0.24 -19.30 -16.31
C HIS A 22 -0.76 -19.68 -15.21
N ALA A 23 -1.13 -18.69 -14.38
CA ALA A 23 -2.07 -18.90 -13.30
C ALA A 23 -3.48 -19.09 -13.84
N ARG A 24 -4.23 -19.97 -13.18
CA ARG A 24 -5.65 -20.14 -13.43
C ARG A 24 -6.47 -19.10 -12.68
N GLN A 25 -5.99 -18.70 -11.51
CA GLN A 25 -6.70 -17.76 -10.64
C GLN A 25 -5.70 -17.14 -9.68
N VAL A 26 -5.96 -15.88 -9.29
CA VAL A 26 -5.27 -15.21 -8.20
C VAL A 26 -6.18 -15.30 -6.97
N SER A 27 -5.67 -15.86 -5.88
CA SER A 27 -6.44 -16.03 -4.64
C SER A 27 -6.23 -14.88 -3.65
N ASP A 28 -5.02 -14.34 -3.60
CA ASP A 28 -4.67 -13.31 -2.62
C ASP A 28 -3.69 -12.31 -3.23
N LEU A 29 -3.83 -11.05 -2.81
CA LEU A 29 -2.86 -10.00 -3.10
C LEU A 29 -2.36 -9.43 -1.78
N HIS A 30 -1.05 -9.22 -1.69
CA HIS A 30 -0.41 -8.65 -0.50
C HIS A 30 0.07 -7.25 -0.84
N LEU A 31 -0.46 -6.26 -0.12
CA LEU A 31 -0.24 -4.85 -0.37
C LEU A 31 0.41 -4.20 0.84
N GLN A 32 1.37 -3.32 0.60
CA GLN A 32 1.98 -2.51 1.64
C GLN A 32 1.46 -1.09 1.57
N ILE A 33 0.97 -0.58 2.69
CA ILE A 33 0.52 0.81 2.82
C ILE A 33 1.34 1.49 3.91
N GLY A 34 2.02 2.57 3.58
CA GLY A 34 2.74 3.36 4.56
C GLY A 34 1.80 4.09 5.50
N ALA A 35 2.24 4.30 6.75
CA ALA A 35 1.41 4.93 7.79
C ALA A 35 0.95 6.33 7.42
N LEU A 36 1.69 7.04 6.57
CA LEU A 36 1.35 8.40 6.12
C LEU A 36 0.73 8.43 4.72
N SER A 37 0.44 7.27 4.13
CA SER A 37 -0.24 7.21 2.83
C SER A 37 -1.65 7.78 2.96
N THR A 38 -2.09 8.51 1.95
CA THR A 38 -3.45 9.05 1.88
C THR A 38 -4.45 8.05 1.30
N ILE A 39 -3.97 6.89 0.88
CA ILE A 39 -4.81 5.84 0.30
C ILE A 39 -5.59 5.15 1.42
N ILE A 40 -6.89 4.97 1.22
CA ILE A 40 -7.79 4.39 2.22
C ILE A 40 -8.14 2.96 1.79
N ASP A 41 -7.87 1.99 2.68
CA ASP A 41 -8.08 0.56 2.43
C ASP A 41 -9.51 0.25 1.96
N ASP A 42 -10.50 0.80 2.65
CA ASP A 42 -11.90 0.50 2.34
C ASP A 42 -12.28 0.98 0.95
N SER A 43 -11.73 2.11 0.51
CA SER A 43 -11.96 2.63 -0.84
C SER A 43 -11.32 1.72 -1.88
N VAL A 44 -10.11 1.24 -1.62
CA VAL A 44 -9.42 0.30 -2.51
C VAL A 44 -10.24 -0.99 -2.62
N GLN A 45 -10.71 -1.53 -1.50
CA GLN A 45 -11.52 -2.75 -1.51
C GLN A 45 -12.83 -2.55 -2.28
N PHE A 46 -13.47 -1.40 -2.11
CA PHE A 46 -14.70 -1.08 -2.81
C PHE A 46 -14.51 -1.11 -4.32
N TYR A 47 -13.49 -0.41 -4.82
CA TYR A 47 -13.22 -0.38 -6.26
C TYR A 47 -12.75 -1.73 -6.77
N TRP A 48 -11.96 -2.45 -5.99
CA TRP A 48 -11.47 -3.78 -6.35
C TRP A 48 -12.62 -4.74 -6.62
N ASP A 49 -13.62 -4.73 -5.76
CA ASP A 49 -14.79 -5.61 -5.91
C ASP A 49 -15.52 -5.37 -7.23
N ILE A 50 -15.44 -4.14 -7.76
CA ILE A 50 -16.07 -3.78 -9.03
C ILE A 50 -15.18 -4.15 -10.20
N ILE A 51 -13.93 -3.68 -10.20
CA ILE A 51 -13.07 -3.77 -11.40
C ILE A 51 -12.45 -5.14 -11.60
N SER A 52 -12.36 -5.96 -10.57
CA SER A 52 -11.78 -7.30 -10.68
C SER A 52 -12.75 -8.33 -11.28
N GLN A 53 -14.02 -7.99 -11.42
CA GLN A 53 -15.02 -8.91 -11.96
C GLN A 53 -14.67 -9.36 -13.37
N GLY A 54 -14.80 -10.67 -13.63
CA GLY A 54 -14.51 -11.23 -14.93
C GLY A 54 -13.01 -11.43 -15.22
N SER A 55 -12.14 -11.16 -14.25
CA SER A 55 -10.71 -11.35 -14.41
C SER A 55 -10.19 -12.52 -13.58
N LEU A 56 -8.91 -12.86 -13.75
CA LEU A 56 -8.26 -13.89 -12.93
C LEU A 56 -8.23 -13.53 -11.45
N CYS A 57 -8.42 -12.26 -11.13
CA CYS A 57 -8.38 -11.75 -9.76
C CYS A 57 -9.75 -11.65 -9.11
N GLN A 58 -10.82 -12.06 -9.80
CA GLN A 58 -12.15 -12.01 -9.22
C GLN A 58 -12.22 -12.87 -7.96
N GLY A 59 -12.72 -12.28 -6.88
CA GLY A 59 -12.82 -12.99 -5.60
C GLY A 59 -11.53 -13.06 -4.80
N ALA A 60 -10.43 -12.49 -5.31
CA ALA A 60 -9.17 -12.47 -4.57
C ALA A 60 -9.29 -11.62 -3.32
N THR A 61 -8.63 -12.07 -2.26
CA THR A 61 -8.58 -11.34 -0.99
C THR A 61 -7.43 -10.35 -1.00
N LEU A 62 -7.71 -9.10 -0.64
CA LEU A 62 -6.67 -8.09 -0.48
C LEU A 62 -6.19 -8.10 0.98
N HIS A 63 -4.88 -8.21 1.16
CA HIS A 63 -4.24 -8.15 2.47
C HIS A 63 -3.46 -6.85 2.54
N PHE A 64 -3.85 -5.98 3.48
CA PHE A 64 -3.22 -4.69 3.66
C PHE A 64 -2.26 -4.75 4.83
N ASP A 65 -0.97 -4.57 4.55
CA ASP A 65 0.07 -4.54 5.57
C ASP A 65 0.50 -3.09 5.77
N ARG A 66 0.17 -2.54 6.92
CA ARG A 66 0.53 -1.17 7.28
C ARG A 66 1.93 -1.14 7.84
N VAL A 67 2.79 -0.32 7.24
CA VAL A 67 4.18 -0.19 7.67
C VAL A 67 4.40 1.19 8.29
N PRO A 68 5.26 1.27 9.32
CA PRO A 68 5.55 2.55 9.97
C PRO A 68 6.18 3.54 9.02
N ALA A 69 5.97 4.82 9.27
CA ALA A 69 6.67 5.89 8.58
C ALA A 69 7.96 6.21 9.32
N THR A 70 9.01 6.57 8.59
CA THR A 70 10.27 7.05 9.15
C THR A 70 10.43 8.52 8.79
N LEU A 71 10.74 9.35 9.81
CA LEU A 71 10.94 10.77 9.65
C LEU A 71 12.32 11.15 10.14
N HIS A 72 12.89 12.18 9.52
CA HIS A 72 14.17 12.74 9.91
C HIS A 72 13.95 14.17 10.39
N CYS A 73 14.41 14.47 11.60
CA CYS A 73 14.33 15.82 12.16
C CYS A 73 15.56 16.64 11.75
N HIS A 74 15.34 17.72 11.05
CA HIS A 74 16.44 18.61 10.62
C HIS A 74 17.00 19.45 11.77
N SER A 75 16.23 19.62 12.85
CA SER A 75 16.68 20.43 13.99
C SER A 75 17.70 19.70 14.87
N CYS A 76 17.48 18.40 15.14
CA CYS A 76 18.37 17.63 16.02
C CYS A 76 19.05 16.46 15.34
N GLY A 77 18.71 16.17 14.09
CA GLY A 77 19.33 15.10 13.30
C GLY A 77 18.87 13.69 13.63
N GLN A 78 17.87 13.53 14.51
CA GLN A 78 17.37 12.21 14.88
C GLN A 78 16.32 11.72 13.91
N GLU A 79 16.27 10.39 13.73
CA GLU A 79 15.18 9.75 13.01
C GLU A 79 14.22 9.11 14.01
N TYR A 80 12.95 9.09 13.65
CA TYR A 80 11.93 8.46 14.49
C TYR A 80 10.84 7.85 13.61
N THR A 81 10.05 6.95 14.19
CA THR A 81 9.01 6.23 13.45
C THR A 81 7.62 6.58 13.98
N LEU A 82 6.65 6.54 13.07
CA LEU A 82 5.23 6.76 13.39
C LEU A 82 4.43 5.61 12.80
N VAL A 83 3.39 5.21 13.52
CA VAL A 83 2.44 4.21 13.04
C VAL A 83 1.05 4.80 12.76
N HIS A 84 0.83 6.05 13.12
CA HIS A 84 -0.45 6.74 12.95
C HIS A 84 -0.22 8.09 12.30
N GLU A 85 -0.59 9.16 12.97
CA GLU A 85 -0.53 10.50 12.40
C GLU A 85 0.83 11.15 12.60
N LEU A 86 1.09 12.17 11.78
CA LEU A 86 2.33 12.93 11.84
C LEU A 86 2.41 13.73 13.15
N THR A 87 3.53 13.60 13.85
CA THR A 87 3.79 14.33 15.10
C THR A 87 5.13 15.06 15.01
N ALA A 88 5.34 16.00 15.95
CA ALA A 88 6.63 16.66 16.12
C ALA A 88 7.69 15.67 16.59
N CYS A 89 8.96 16.02 16.41
CA CYS A 89 10.08 15.18 16.85
C CYS A 89 9.99 14.88 18.35
N PRO A 90 10.00 13.62 18.76
CA PRO A 90 9.90 13.28 20.18
C PRO A 90 11.14 13.64 20.99
N THR A 91 12.27 13.87 20.34
CA THR A 91 13.54 14.21 21.02
C THR A 91 13.63 15.69 21.32
N CYS A 92 13.34 16.57 20.33
CA CYS A 92 13.51 18.01 20.48
C CYS A 92 12.22 18.79 20.34
N ASN A 93 11.10 18.11 20.04
CA ASN A 93 9.79 18.72 19.81
C ASN A 93 9.78 19.69 18.61
N GLY A 94 10.76 19.59 17.72
CA GLY A 94 10.83 20.42 16.53
C GLY A 94 9.85 19.94 15.47
N VAL A 95 9.52 20.85 14.54
CA VAL A 95 8.54 20.55 13.47
C VAL A 95 9.18 20.56 12.08
N GLN A 96 10.48 20.79 11.99
CA GLN A 96 11.18 20.76 10.71
C GLN A 96 11.62 19.33 10.42
N VAL A 97 10.66 18.53 9.96
CA VAL A 97 10.86 17.11 9.75
C VAL A 97 10.64 16.76 8.28
N GLN A 98 11.36 15.73 7.82
CA GLN A 98 11.26 15.21 6.47
C GLN A 98 10.81 13.76 6.52
N VAL A 99 9.85 13.39 5.69
CA VAL A 99 9.41 12.01 5.56
C VAL A 99 10.45 11.25 4.74
N VAL A 100 11.08 10.24 5.35
CA VAL A 100 12.03 9.36 4.69
C VAL A 100 11.29 8.22 3.99
N SER A 101 10.33 7.61 4.69
CA SER A 101 9.50 6.54 4.14
C SER A 101 8.17 6.51 4.88
N GLY A 102 7.19 5.78 4.33
CA GLY A 102 5.89 5.63 4.97
C GLY A 102 4.74 6.20 4.18
N GLN A 103 4.97 6.59 2.93
CA GLN A 103 3.92 7.08 2.04
C GLN A 103 3.64 6.08 0.91
N GLU A 104 4.25 4.91 0.94
CA GLU A 104 4.17 3.91 -0.11
C GLU A 104 2.77 3.28 -0.17
N PHE A 105 2.39 2.89 -1.37
CA PHE A 105 1.29 1.95 -1.61
C PHE A 105 1.74 1.07 -2.75
N GLN A 106 1.98 -0.22 -2.47
CA GLN A 106 2.57 -1.10 -3.48
C GLN A 106 2.12 -2.55 -3.30
N LEU A 107 2.05 -3.24 -4.42
CA LEU A 107 1.83 -4.69 -4.44
C LEU A 107 3.17 -5.37 -4.18
N THR A 108 3.23 -6.21 -3.13
CA THR A 108 4.46 -6.92 -2.78
C THR A 108 4.47 -8.34 -3.29
N SER A 109 3.33 -9.02 -3.31
CA SER A 109 3.23 -10.38 -3.82
C SER A 109 1.78 -10.75 -4.10
N ILE A 110 1.62 -11.82 -4.88
CA ILE A 110 0.31 -12.44 -5.14
C ILE A 110 0.41 -13.93 -4.87
N ASP A 111 -0.71 -14.52 -4.46
CA ASP A 111 -0.83 -15.98 -4.37
C ASP A 111 -1.72 -16.44 -5.51
N ILE A 112 -1.27 -17.46 -6.23
CA ILE A 112 -1.93 -17.93 -7.43
C ILE A 112 -2.26 -19.41 -7.34
N GLU A 113 -3.23 -19.83 -8.14
CA GLU A 113 -3.55 -21.23 -8.35
C GLU A 113 -3.22 -21.59 -9.79
N THR A 114 -2.47 -22.63 -9.96
CA THR A 114 -2.12 -23.19 -11.26
C THR A 114 -2.84 -24.53 -11.47
#